data_756180644dea228b044cf38948119fd5
#
_entry.id   756180644dea228b044cf38948119fd5
#
_cell.length_a   1.000
_cell.length_b   1.000
_cell.length_c   1.000
_cell.angle_alpha   90.00
_cell.angle_beta   90.00
_cell.angle_gamma   90.00
#
_symmetry.space_group_name_H-M   'P 1'
#
loop_
_entity.id
_entity.type
_entity.pdbx_description
1 polymer ?
#
loop_
_entity_poly.entity_id
_entity_poly.type
_entity_poly.pdbx_seq_one_letter_code
_entity_poly.pdbx_strand_id
1 'polypeptide(L)'
;MKRVLIFGNSGGIGAAIQEECIAEGYTVSGLSRSQNDLDISDESKIISAIQTLEGTFDKIFITTGALVVNATEPEKTIRQFNSDAAINQFITNAVGPTLILKHIKHLIDKNSNCFVGVLSARVGSIGDNELGGWYSYRASKAALNQYIRTTAIEYARSFPKLTCVAIHPGTVRTKFTEKYLGRHPAISPEDASRNILQ
;
A
#
# COMPACT_ATOMS: atom_id res chain seq x y z
N MET A 1 18.95 0.57 -16.94
CA MET A 1 18.88 0.00 -15.57
C MET A 1 17.43 0.05 -15.15
N LYS A 2 16.87 -1.04 -14.62
CA LYS A 2 15.46 -1.06 -14.19
C LYS A 2 15.25 -0.19 -12.95
N ARG A 3 14.13 0.51 -12.87
CA ARG A 3 13.82 1.50 -11.82
C ARG A 3 12.61 1.09 -11.01
N VAL A 4 12.71 1.23 -9.69
CA VAL A 4 11.63 0.93 -8.74
C VAL A 4 11.28 2.17 -7.94
N LEU A 5 9.99 2.44 -7.76
CA LEU A 5 9.47 3.48 -6.87
C LEU A 5 8.71 2.83 -5.71
N ILE A 6 8.97 3.28 -4.48
CA ILE A 6 8.33 2.75 -3.29
C ILE A 6 7.74 3.89 -2.46
N PHE A 7 6.42 3.95 -2.37
CA PHE A 7 5.71 4.79 -1.42
C PHE A 7 5.60 4.05 -0.08
N GLY A 8 6.15 4.64 0.98
CA GLY A 8 6.20 4.04 2.32
C GLY A 8 7.46 3.22 2.59
N ASN A 9 8.58 3.55 1.94
CA ASN A 9 9.88 2.88 2.08
C ASN A 9 10.49 2.93 3.50
N SER A 10 9.98 3.75 4.41
CA SER A 10 10.37 3.76 5.83
C SER A 10 9.59 2.76 6.70
N GLY A 11 8.54 2.12 6.16
CA GLY A 11 7.78 1.05 6.84
C GLY A 11 8.46 -0.31 6.71
N GLY A 12 8.13 -1.27 7.59
CA GLY A 12 8.81 -2.57 7.64
C GLY A 12 8.83 -3.31 6.29
N ILE A 13 7.68 -3.47 5.62
CA ILE A 13 7.61 -4.14 4.31
C ILE A 13 8.24 -3.28 3.21
N GLY A 14 7.98 -1.96 3.20
CA GLY A 14 8.53 -1.06 2.19
C GLY A 14 10.05 -0.98 2.25
N ALA A 15 10.64 -0.97 3.45
CA ALA A 15 12.09 -1.01 3.63
C ALA A 15 12.68 -2.34 3.12
N ALA A 16 12.05 -3.47 3.45
CA ALA A 16 12.51 -4.77 2.97
C ALA A 16 12.43 -4.92 1.44
N ILE A 17 11.36 -4.39 0.80
CA ILE A 17 11.26 -4.34 -0.66
C ILE A 17 12.38 -3.47 -1.25
N GLN A 18 12.70 -2.33 -0.61
CA GLN A 18 13.79 -1.46 -1.04
C GLN A 18 15.15 -2.18 -1.01
N GLU A 19 15.46 -2.85 0.09
CA GLU A 19 16.73 -3.59 0.27
C GLU A 19 16.86 -4.72 -0.76
N GLU A 20 15.82 -5.51 -0.95
CA GLU A 20 15.81 -6.61 -1.92
C GLU A 20 15.96 -6.10 -3.36
N CYS A 21 15.25 -5.03 -3.74
CA CYS A 21 15.39 -4.41 -5.06
C CYS A 21 16.80 -3.86 -5.31
N ILE A 22 17.44 -3.27 -4.29
CA ILE A 22 18.83 -2.79 -4.39
C ILE A 22 19.78 -3.98 -4.58
N ALA A 23 19.59 -5.07 -3.82
CA ALA A 23 20.39 -6.29 -3.95
C ALA A 23 20.26 -6.93 -5.33
N GLU A 24 19.07 -6.86 -5.95
CA GLU A 24 18.82 -7.30 -7.34
C GLU A 24 19.35 -6.32 -8.42
N GLY A 25 19.97 -5.20 -8.03
CA GLY A 25 20.57 -4.23 -8.95
C GLY A 25 19.59 -3.22 -9.57
N TYR A 26 18.42 -3.02 -8.96
CA TYR A 26 17.51 -1.94 -9.36
C TYR A 26 17.96 -0.58 -8.84
N THR A 27 17.68 0.48 -9.60
CA THR A 27 17.72 1.85 -9.07
C THR A 27 16.42 2.13 -8.33
N VAL A 28 16.48 2.38 -7.02
CA VAL A 28 15.31 2.55 -6.18
C VAL A 28 15.12 4.01 -5.77
N SER A 29 13.91 4.53 -5.95
CA SER A 29 13.43 5.80 -5.40
C SER A 29 12.41 5.50 -4.30
N GLY A 30 12.59 6.07 -3.11
CA GLY A 30 11.69 5.89 -1.97
C GLY A 30 11.04 7.21 -1.55
N LEU A 31 9.75 7.18 -1.24
CA LEU A 31 9.00 8.30 -0.68
C LEU A 31 8.32 7.89 0.61
N SER A 32 8.52 8.66 1.66
CA SER A 32 7.91 8.41 2.99
C SER A 32 7.66 9.70 3.75
N ARG A 33 6.85 9.62 4.79
CA ARG A 33 6.55 10.78 5.64
C ARG A 33 7.81 11.33 6.34
N SER A 34 8.70 10.44 6.79
CA SER A 34 9.91 10.82 7.52
C SER A 34 11.02 11.42 6.65
N GLN A 35 11.04 11.11 5.34
CA GLN A 35 12.11 11.52 4.45
C GLN A 35 11.69 12.62 3.46
N ASN A 36 10.41 12.62 3.05
CA ASN A 36 9.92 13.47 1.97
C ASN A 36 8.63 14.22 2.34
N ASP A 37 8.26 14.25 3.62
CA ASP A 37 7.00 14.83 4.12
C ASP A 37 5.74 14.27 3.39
N LEU A 38 5.80 13.03 2.91
CA LEU A 38 4.69 12.37 2.24
C LEU A 38 3.59 12.03 3.26
N ASP A 39 2.61 12.90 3.39
CA ASP A 39 1.38 12.61 4.12
C ASP A 39 0.29 12.18 3.14
N ILE A 40 -0.09 10.89 3.18
CA ILE A 40 -1.10 10.33 2.27
C ILE A 40 -2.52 10.77 2.58
N SER A 41 -2.75 11.47 3.69
CA SER A 41 -4.05 12.09 4.01
C SER A 41 -4.20 13.49 3.39
N ASP A 42 -3.13 14.05 2.83
CA ASP A 42 -3.08 15.36 2.18
C ASP A 42 -2.67 15.20 0.71
N GLU A 43 -3.61 15.45 -0.20
CA GLU A 43 -3.36 15.31 -1.64
C GLU A 43 -2.27 16.30 -2.12
N SER A 44 -2.16 17.48 -1.54
CA SER A 44 -1.14 18.46 -1.92
C SER A 44 0.27 17.96 -1.62
N LYS A 45 0.45 17.26 -0.50
CA LYS A 45 1.74 16.64 -0.14
C LYS A 45 2.07 15.45 -1.02
N ILE A 46 1.07 14.67 -1.43
CA ILE A 46 1.25 13.59 -2.41
C ILE A 46 1.75 14.17 -3.74
N ILE A 47 1.09 15.22 -4.25
CA ILE A 47 1.48 15.90 -5.49
C ILE A 47 2.92 16.43 -5.38
N SER A 48 3.23 17.17 -4.32
CA SER A 48 4.55 17.75 -4.12
C SER A 48 5.65 16.69 -4.07
N ALA A 49 5.42 15.58 -3.37
CA ALA A 49 6.37 14.47 -3.30
C ALA A 49 6.57 13.80 -4.68
N ILE A 50 5.51 13.59 -5.45
CA ILE A 50 5.57 12.98 -6.78
C ILE A 50 6.26 13.89 -7.79
N GLN A 51 6.09 15.20 -7.68
CA GLN A 51 6.74 16.19 -8.56
C GLN A 51 8.27 16.23 -8.42
N THR A 52 8.85 15.68 -7.36
CA THR A 52 10.31 15.54 -7.23
C THR A 52 10.89 14.38 -8.06
N LEU A 53 10.04 13.55 -8.64
CA LEU A 53 10.44 12.37 -9.38
C LEU A 53 10.56 12.66 -10.87
N GLU A 54 11.60 12.11 -11.49
CA GLU A 54 11.84 12.24 -12.93
C GLU A 54 11.83 10.88 -13.63
N GLY A 55 11.33 10.88 -14.88
CA GLY A 55 11.31 9.70 -15.75
C GLY A 55 10.24 8.68 -15.33
N THR A 56 10.36 7.46 -15.84
CA THR A 56 9.39 6.38 -15.62
C THR A 56 9.98 5.24 -14.82
N PHE A 57 9.12 4.37 -14.26
CA PHE A 57 9.49 3.26 -13.41
C PHE A 57 8.97 1.93 -13.98
N ASP A 58 9.74 0.85 -13.80
CA ASP A 58 9.37 -0.51 -14.18
C ASP A 58 8.47 -1.16 -13.12
N LYS A 59 8.71 -0.84 -11.84
CA LYS A 59 7.88 -1.30 -10.71
C LYS A 59 7.55 -0.13 -9.79
N ILE A 60 6.30 -0.06 -9.33
CA ILE A 60 5.83 0.92 -8.34
C ILE A 60 5.15 0.16 -7.23
N PHE A 61 5.61 0.32 -5.99
CA PHE A 61 5.00 -0.26 -4.81
C PHE A 61 4.39 0.83 -3.94
N ILE A 62 3.10 0.66 -3.58
CA ILE A 62 2.41 1.50 -2.61
C ILE A 62 2.23 0.67 -1.35
N THR A 63 3.12 0.89 -0.37
CA THR A 63 3.19 0.12 0.87
C THR A 63 2.64 0.89 2.08
N THR A 64 1.98 2.01 1.81
CA THR A 64 1.39 2.89 2.82
C THR A 64 0.11 2.30 3.43
N GLY A 65 -0.17 2.65 4.68
CA GLY A 65 -1.35 2.24 5.42
C GLY A 65 -1.09 2.14 6.91
N ALA A 66 -2.16 2.05 7.71
CA ALA A 66 -2.06 1.91 9.16
C ALA A 66 -3.23 1.12 9.73
N LEU A 67 -2.95 0.29 10.75
CA LEU A 67 -3.98 -0.40 11.53
C LEU A 67 -4.48 0.49 12.67
N VAL A 68 -3.57 1.19 13.33
CA VAL A 68 -3.86 2.19 14.34
C VAL A 68 -3.71 3.57 13.71
N VAL A 69 -4.77 4.35 13.68
CA VAL A 69 -4.77 5.72 13.11
C VAL A 69 -5.17 6.68 14.22
N ASN A 70 -4.39 7.77 14.39
CA ASN A 70 -4.61 8.78 15.42
C ASN A 70 -4.79 8.15 16.83
N ALA A 71 -3.92 7.19 17.19
CA ALA A 71 -3.94 6.43 18.43
C ALA A 71 -5.24 5.63 18.68
N THR A 72 -6.10 5.48 17.67
CA THR A 72 -7.34 4.69 17.79
C THR A 72 -7.07 3.25 17.35
N GLU A 73 -7.26 2.31 18.27
CA GLU A 73 -7.13 0.87 18.04
C GLU A 73 -8.31 0.34 17.21
N PRO A 74 -8.13 -0.75 16.43
CA PRO A 74 -9.22 -1.37 15.67
C PRO A 74 -10.34 -1.88 16.58
N GLU A 75 -11.57 -1.70 16.15
CA GLU A 75 -12.78 -2.06 16.89
C GLU A 75 -12.89 -3.60 17.06
N LYS A 76 -13.11 -4.07 18.28
CA LYS A 76 -13.39 -5.48 18.58
C LYS A 76 -14.88 -5.82 18.49
N THR A 77 -15.75 -4.84 18.72
CA THR A 77 -17.22 -4.99 18.69
C THR A 77 -17.86 -3.79 18.02
N ILE A 78 -19.10 -3.95 17.49
CA ILE A 78 -19.85 -2.86 16.87
C ILE A 78 -20.10 -1.68 17.82
N ARG A 79 -20.14 -1.92 19.13
CA ARG A 79 -20.30 -0.87 20.14
C ARG A 79 -19.14 0.12 20.19
N GLN A 80 -17.96 -0.27 19.69
CA GLN A 80 -16.78 0.58 19.64
C GLN A 80 -16.69 1.36 18.31
N PHE A 81 -17.62 1.14 17.39
CA PHE A 81 -17.63 1.84 16.11
C PHE A 81 -17.83 3.34 16.34
N ASN A 82 -16.95 4.12 15.71
CA ASN A 82 -16.94 5.57 15.79
C ASN A 82 -16.73 6.16 14.39
N SER A 83 -17.55 7.14 14.02
CA SER A 83 -17.53 7.75 12.67
C SER A 83 -16.20 8.40 12.32
N ASP A 84 -15.59 9.14 13.23
CA ASP A 84 -14.35 9.87 12.97
C ASP A 84 -13.18 8.89 12.81
N ALA A 85 -13.14 7.86 13.65
CA ALA A 85 -12.15 6.78 13.54
C ALA A 85 -12.30 6.02 12.20
N ALA A 86 -13.54 5.73 11.77
CA ALA A 86 -13.83 5.10 10.50
C ALA A 86 -13.38 5.98 9.32
N ILE A 87 -13.71 7.27 9.32
CA ILE A 87 -13.26 8.23 8.29
C ILE A 87 -11.74 8.26 8.20
N ASN A 88 -11.04 8.37 9.33
CA ASN A 88 -9.58 8.37 9.37
C ASN A 88 -8.97 7.08 8.81
N GLN A 89 -9.58 5.92 9.12
CA GLN A 89 -9.17 4.63 8.55
C GLN A 89 -9.36 4.60 7.02
N PHE A 90 -10.48 5.13 6.51
CA PHE A 90 -10.72 5.22 5.07
C PHE A 90 -9.73 6.16 4.39
N ILE A 91 -9.49 7.34 4.96
CA ILE A 91 -8.52 8.30 4.43
C ILE A 91 -7.14 7.63 4.30
N THR A 92 -6.66 7.01 5.38
CA THR A 92 -5.31 6.43 5.42
C THR A 92 -5.16 5.17 4.57
N ASN A 93 -6.15 4.27 4.58
CA ASN A 93 -5.98 2.93 3.99
C ASN A 93 -6.65 2.74 2.62
N ALA A 94 -7.51 3.66 2.20
CA ALA A 94 -8.22 3.58 0.92
C ALA A 94 -7.99 4.83 0.07
N VAL A 95 -8.32 6.01 0.57
CA VAL A 95 -8.25 7.26 -0.20
C VAL A 95 -6.81 7.63 -0.52
N GLY A 96 -5.92 7.66 0.46
CA GLY A 96 -4.52 8.03 0.28
C GLY A 96 -3.79 7.19 -0.78
N PRO A 97 -3.80 5.84 -0.68
CA PRO A 97 -3.24 4.98 -1.74
C PRO A 97 -3.89 5.20 -3.11
N THR A 98 -5.19 5.51 -3.16
CA THR A 98 -5.89 5.80 -4.41
C THR A 98 -5.49 7.16 -5.00
N LEU A 99 -5.24 8.17 -4.16
CA LEU A 99 -4.69 9.45 -4.61
C LEU A 99 -3.27 9.28 -5.18
N ILE A 100 -2.45 8.42 -4.59
CA ILE A 100 -1.16 8.06 -5.20
C ILE A 100 -1.38 7.47 -6.59
N LEU A 101 -2.27 6.48 -6.73
CA LEU A 101 -2.61 5.90 -8.05
C LEU A 101 -3.06 6.98 -9.05
N LYS A 102 -3.86 7.96 -8.63
CA LYS A 102 -4.31 9.08 -9.47
C LYS A 102 -3.14 9.88 -10.06
N HIS A 103 -2.10 10.12 -9.26
CA HIS A 103 -1.01 11.04 -9.62
C HIS A 103 0.23 10.39 -10.24
N ILE A 104 0.38 9.05 -10.20
CA ILE A 104 1.57 8.36 -10.77
C ILE A 104 1.49 8.10 -12.27
N LYS A 105 0.41 8.44 -12.95
CA LYS A 105 0.16 8.07 -14.36
C LYS A 105 1.29 8.50 -15.31
N HIS A 106 1.91 9.65 -15.07
CA HIS A 106 3.02 10.17 -15.88
C HIS A 106 4.37 9.47 -15.61
N LEU A 107 4.45 8.68 -14.52
CA LEU A 107 5.62 7.88 -14.16
C LEU A 107 5.59 6.46 -14.79
N ILE A 108 4.57 6.16 -15.60
CA ILE A 108 4.35 4.87 -16.25
C ILE A 108 4.62 5.03 -17.75
N ASP A 109 5.54 4.22 -18.30
CA ASP A 109 5.76 4.18 -19.74
C ASP A 109 4.69 3.31 -20.43
N LYS A 110 4.03 3.86 -21.45
CA LYS A 110 3.00 3.16 -22.24
C LYS A 110 3.55 1.97 -23.02
N ASN A 111 4.81 2.01 -23.40
CA ASN A 111 5.44 1.06 -24.31
C ASN A 111 6.17 -0.07 -23.57
N SER A 112 6.42 0.08 -22.28
CA SER A 112 7.17 -0.86 -21.46
C SER A 112 6.27 -1.59 -20.47
N ASN A 113 6.70 -2.79 -20.06
CA ASN A 113 6.03 -3.48 -18.97
C ASN A 113 6.25 -2.68 -17.66
N CYS A 114 5.16 -2.36 -16.98
CA CYS A 114 5.21 -1.75 -15.67
C CYS A 114 4.34 -2.55 -14.70
N PHE A 115 4.81 -2.68 -13.46
CA PHE A 115 4.08 -3.33 -12.38
C PHE A 115 3.74 -2.31 -11.31
N VAL A 116 2.46 -2.20 -10.94
CA VAL A 116 1.99 -1.38 -9.81
C VAL A 116 1.36 -2.30 -8.79
N GLY A 117 2.05 -2.49 -7.66
CA GLY A 117 1.59 -3.30 -6.53
C GLY A 117 1.16 -2.44 -5.35
N VAL A 118 -0.06 -2.60 -4.87
CA VAL A 118 -0.59 -1.85 -3.71
C VAL A 118 -0.83 -2.80 -2.57
N LEU A 119 -0.22 -2.55 -1.40
CA LEU A 119 -0.41 -3.40 -0.23
C LEU A 119 -1.84 -3.27 0.32
N SER A 120 -2.54 -4.38 0.26
CA SER A 120 -3.83 -4.58 0.89
C SER A 120 -3.71 -5.62 2.02
N ALA A 121 -4.82 -6.22 2.41
CA ALA A 121 -4.83 -7.23 3.46
C ALA A 121 -5.95 -8.25 3.20
N ARG A 122 -5.76 -9.49 3.64
CA ARG A 122 -6.76 -10.56 3.58
C ARG A 122 -8.09 -10.13 4.21
N VAL A 123 -8.03 -9.34 5.28
CA VAL A 123 -9.22 -8.81 5.99
C VAL A 123 -10.08 -7.90 5.13
N GLY A 124 -9.59 -7.41 3.99
CA GLY A 124 -10.38 -6.70 2.98
C GLY A 124 -11.25 -7.59 2.09
N SER A 125 -11.15 -8.92 2.22
CA SER A 125 -12.07 -9.85 1.58
C SER A 125 -13.38 -9.95 2.36
N ILE A 126 -14.50 -9.62 1.72
CA ILE A 126 -15.83 -9.67 2.36
C ILE A 126 -16.23 -11.13 2.60
N GLY A 127 -16.04 -12.00 1.58
CA GLY A 127 -16.43 -13.39 1.65
C GLY A 127 -15.59 -14.27 2.58
N ASP A 128 -14.38 -13.81 2.95
CA ASP A 128 -13.45 -14.52 3.84
C ASP A 128 -13.56 -14.06 5.31
N ASN A 129 -14.56 -13.22 5.62
CA ASN A 129 -14.73 -12.62 6.94
C ASN A 129 -15.59 -13.51 7.87
N GLU A 130 -14.96 -14.48 8.51
CA GLU A 130 -15.60 -15.35 9.51
C GLU A 130 -15.33 -14.88 10.96
N LEU A 131 -14.29 -14.05 11.18
CA LEU A 131 -13.85 -13.66 12.52
C LEU A 131 -14.52 -12.41 13.06
N GLY A 132 -15.04 -11.53 12.18
CA GLY A 132 -15.55 -10.21 12.58
C GLY A 132 -14.49 -9.29 13.18
N GLY A 133 -14.93 -8.23 13.89
CA GLY A 133 -14.05 -7.20 14.44
C GLY A 133 -13.36 -6.35 13.39
N TRP A 134 -12.58 -5.36 13.80
CA TRP A 134 -11.80 -4.46 12.95
C TRP A 134 -12.65 -3.81 11.83
N TYR A 135 -13.85 -3.34 12.21
CA TYR A 135 -14.87 -2.88 11.27
C TYR A 135 -14.35 -1.87 10.25
N SER A 136 -13.75 -0.79 10.74
CA SER A 136 -13.27 0.29 9.89
C SER A 136 -12.04 -0.13 9.05
N TYR A 137 -11.13 -0.91 9.62
CA TYR A 137 -9.96 -1.40 8.90
C TYR A 137 -10.35 -2.40 7.79
N ARG A 138 -11.22 -3.38 8.08
CA ARG A 138 -11.73 -4.32 7.06
C ARG A 138 -12.44 -3.58 5.93
N ALA A 139 -13.35 -2.67 6.29
CA ALA A 139 -14.11 -1.89 5.31
C ALA A 139 -13.19 -1.02 4.43
N SER A 140 -12.18 -0.35 5.03
CA SER A 140 -11.22 0.45 4.27
C SER A 140 -10.36 -0.38 3.31
N LYS A 141 -9.95 -1.60 3.71
CA LYS A 141 -9.19 -2.51 2.83
C LYS A 141 -10.06 -3.13 1.74
N ALA A 142 -11.34 -3.39 1.99
CA ALA A 142 -12.30 -3.78 0.96
C ALA A 142 -12.52 -2.65 -0.07
N ALA A 143 -12.66 -1.40 0.39
CA ALA A 143 -12.74 -0.22 -0.47
C ALA A 143 -11.46 -0.05 -1.30
N LEU A 144 -10.28 -0.21 -0.70
CA LEU A 144 -9.00 -0.17 -1.42
C LEU A 144 -8.96 -1.22 -2.53
N ASN A 145 -9.35 -2.46 -2.26
CA ASN A 145 -9.39 -3.52 -3.27
C ASN A 145 -10.28 -3.14 -4.46
N GLN A 146 -11.44 -2.52 -4.18
CA GLN A 146 -12.34 -2.03 -5.23
C GLN A 146 -11.72 -0.88 -6.02
N TYR A 147 -11.07 0.08 -5.36
CA TYR A 147 -10.39 1.18 -6.05
C TYR A 147 -9.26 0.68 -6.95
N ILE A 148 -8.42 -0.25 -6.47
CA ILE A 148 -7.34 -0.84 -7.27
C ILE A 148 -7.92 -1.57 -8.49
N ARG A 149 -8.97 -2.38 -8.31
CA ARG A 149 -9.62 -3.08 -9.43
C ARG A 149 -10.17 -2.12 -10.47
N THR A 150 -10.83 -1.06 -10.04
CA THR A 150 -11.39 -0.03 -10.94
C THR A 150 -10.27 0.70 -11.69
N THR A 151 -9.21 1.11 -10.98
CA THR A 151 -8.03 1.74 -11.58
C THR A 151 -7.33 0.83 -12.58
N ALA A 152 -7.18 -0.46 -12.27
CA ALA A 152 -6.57 -1.43 -13.19
C ALA A 152 -7.35 -1.54 -14.52
N ILE A 153 -8.68 -1.54 -14.47
CA ILE A 153 -9.54 -1.55 -15.65
C ILE A 153 -9.40 -0.25 -16.47
N GLU A 154 -9.34 0.90 -15.80
CA GLU A 154 -9.14 2.19 -16.45
C GLU A 154 -7.76 2.28 -17.10
N TYR A 155 -6.74 1.92 -16.34
CA TYR A 155 -5.34 2.00 -16.77
C TYR A 155 -5.04 1.06 -17.95
N ALA A 156 -5.66 -0.11 -18.02
CA ALA A 156 -5.49 -1.05 -19.14
C ALA A 156 -5.85 -0.44 -20.50
N ARG A 157 -6.72 0.60 -20.53
CA ARG A 157 -7.09 1.31 -21.77
C ARG A 157 -5.95 2.19 -22.30
N SER A 158 -5.10 2.71 -21.42
CA SER A 158 -4.02 3.66 -21.76
C SER A 158 -2.63 3.02 -21.68
N PHE A 159 -2.47 1.96 -20.91
CA PHE A 159 -1.22 1.27 -20.61
C PHE A 159 -1.42 -0.25 -20.76
N PRO A 160 -1.44 -0.79 -21.99
CA PRO A 160 -1.80 -2.19 -22.24
C PRO A 160 -0.81 -3.20 -21.65
N LYS A 161 0.38 -2.76 -21.29
CA LYS A 161 1.44 -3.60 -20.66
C LYS A 161 1.57 -3.39 -19.14
N LEU A 162 0.66 -2.61 -18.55
CA LEU A 162 0.63 -2.38 -17.11
C LEU A 162 -0.08 -3.52 -16.38
N THR A 163 0.54 -4.01 -15.32
CA THR A 163 -0.11 -4.84 -14.31
C THR A 163 -0.35 -4.00 -13.05
N CYS A 164 -1.61 -3.82 -12.64
CA CYS A 164 -1.98 -3.10 -11.42
C CYS A 164 -2.78 -4.03 -10.51
N VAL A 165 -2.24 -4.34 -9.31
CA VAL A 165 -2.80 -5.37 -8.43
C VAL A 165 -2.79 -4.98 -6.96
N ALA A 166 -3.76 -5.52 -6.21
CA ALA A 166 -3.73 -5.54 -4.75
C ALA A 166 -2.87 -6.73 -4.28
N ILE A 167 -1.97 -6.48 -3.33
CA ILE A 167 -1.07 -7.48 -2.78
C ILE A 167 -1.46 -7.73 -1.32
N HIS A 168 -1.66 -9.00 -0.96
CA HIS A 168 -1.74 -9.42 0.42
C HIS A 168 -0.40 -10.09 0.83
N PRO A 169 0.40 -9.43 1.70
CA PRO A 169 1.75 -9.91 2.02
C PRO A 169 1.78 -11.08 3.04
N GLY A 170 0.62 -11.58 3.46
CA GLY A 170 0.53 -12.45 4.64
C GLY A 170 0.51 -11.66 5.95
N THR A 171 0.63 -12.35 7.09
CA THR A 171 0.87 -11.71 8.38
C THR A 171 2.38 -11.50 8.52
N VAL A 172 2.81 -10.24 8.54
CA VAL A 172 4.23 -9.86 8.56
C VAL A 172 4.58 -9.24 9.91
N ARG A 173 5.69 -9.66 10.51
CA ARG A 173 6.22 -9.14 11.78
C ARG A 173 6.79 -7.74 11.58
N THR A 174 6.02 -6.71 11.94
CA THR A 174 6.41 -5.31 11.86
C THR A 174 5.88 -4.57 13.08
N LYS A 175 6.32 -3.34 13.33
CA LYS A 175 5.73 -2.46 14.36
C LYS A 175 4.22 -2.28 14.17
N PHE A 176 3.75 -2.38 12.93
CA PHE A 176 2.33 -2.30 12.58
C PHE A 176 1.50 -3.46 13.16
N THR A 177 2.06 -4.67 13.20
CA THR A 177 1.35 -5.89 13.57
C THR A 177 1.72 -6.43 14.94
N GLU A 178 2.77 -5.93 15.58
CA GLU A 178 3.39 -6.48 16.79
C GLU A 178 2.38 -6.83 17.90
N LYS A 179 1.43 -5.95 18.16
CA LYS A 179 0.36 -6.16 19.16
C LYS A 179 -0.69 -7.20 18.77
N TYR A 180 -0.71 -7.61 17.49
CA TYR A 180 -1.80 -8.42 16.90
C TYR A 180 -1.32 -9.75 16.34
N LEU A 181 -0.05 -10.12 16.52
CA LEU A 181 0.53 -11.34 15.96
C LEU A 181 -0.14 -12.62 16.50
N GLY A 182 -0.60 -12.62 17.75
CA GLY A 182 -1.37 -13.72 18.36
C GLY A 182 -0.73 -15.10 18.13
N ARG A 183 -1.57 -16.09 17.81
CA ARG A 183 -1.15 -17.46 17.50
C ARG A 183 -0.96 -17.72 15.99
N HIS A 184 -1.18 -16.72 15.15
CA HIS A 184 -1.03 -16.90 13.70
C HIS A 184 0.45 -16.87 13.31
N PRO A 185 0.89 -17.76 12.42
CA PRO A 185 2.24 -17.72 11.89
C PRO A 185 2.47 -16.38 11.17
N ALA A 186 3.56 -15.71 11.51
CA ALA A 186 3.95 -14.46 10.92
C ALA A 186 5.36 -14.58 10.34
N ILE A 187 5.51 -14.16 9.08
CA ILE A 187 6.79 -14.14 8.38
C ILE A 187 7.56 -12.84 8.65
N SER A 188 8.84 -12.84 8.36
CA SER A 188 9.66 -11.63 8.42
C SER A 188 9.32 -10.65 7.27
N PRO A 189 9.63 -9.35 7.40
CA PRO A 189 9.53 -8.40 6.29
C PRO A 189 10.36 -8.83 5.07
N GLU A 190 11.52 -9.42 5.28
CA GLU A 190 12.44 -9.92 4.25
C GLU A 190 11.81 -11.10 3.48
N ASP A 191 11.19 -12.05 4.18
CA ASP A 191 10.46 -13.15 3.54
C ASP A 191 9.25 -12.62 2.75
N ALA A 192 8.52 -11.66 3.33
CA ALA A 192 7.40 -11.03 2.64
C ALA A 192 7.85 -10.31 1.37
N SER A 193 8.97 -9.57 1.41
CA SER A 193 9.49 -8.86 0.24
C SER A 193 9.91 -9.83 -0.87
N ARG A 194 10.62 -10.92 -0.55
CA ARG A 194 10.96 -11.96 -1.52
C ARG A 194 9.73 -12.58 -2.19
N ASN A 195 8.69 -12.89 -1.41
CA ASN A 195 7.43 -13.43 -1.95
C ASN A 195 6.68 -12.43 -2.85
N ILE A 196 6.80 -11.12 -2.58
CA ILE A 196 6.17 -10.06 -3.38
C ILE A 196 6.91 -9.84 -4.71
N LEU A 197 8.23 -10.05 -4.73
CA LEU A 197 9.07 -9.74 -5.90
C LEU A 197 9.17 -10.90 -6.90
N GLN A 198 8.84 -12.12 -6.48
CA GLN A 198 8.72 -13.31 -7.35
C GLN A 198 7.52 -13.22 -8.29
#